data_75acc2e8361be7dae42ae32c3d4936c7
#
_entry.id   75acc2e8361be7dae42ae32c3d4936c7
#
_cell.length_a   1.000
_cell.length_b   1.000
_cell.length_c   1.000
_cell.angle_alpha   90.00
_cell.angle_beta   90.00
_cell.angle_gamma   90.00
#
_symmetry.space_group_name_H-M   'P 1'
#
loop_
_entity.id
_entity.type
_entity.pdbx_description
1 polymer ?
#
loop_
_entity_poly.entity_id
_entity_poly.type
_entity_poly.pdbx_seq_one_letter_code
_entity_poly.pdbx_strand_id
1 'polypeptide(L)'
;MNYIKDELTGRYRADRLFFWIGRWIWIPVCVFGIWFAYGGGFQDYGEVFACTFKRITKLPCPGCGGTRAFYYLFRGDLWTSIRMNVTVVYGVLAYLHFMGLFTYFHYIRKERSREIPIQYYLYGTAFVVIGQWIVKLILIFT
;
A
#
# COMPACT_ATOMS: atom_id res chain seq x y z
N MET A 1 12.17 0.51 -34.73
CA MET A 1 10.79 -0.04 -34.58
C MET A 1 10.75 -1.30 -33.67
N ASN A 2 11.76 -2.15 -33.69
CA ASN A 2 11.83 -3.34 -32.84
C ASN A 2 12.09 -3.01 -31.36
N TYR A 3 12.95 -2.03 -31.05
CA TYR A 3 13.27 -1.62 -29.67
C TYR A 3 12.04 -1.17 -28.88
N ILE A 4 11.17 -0.33 -29.48
CA ILE A 4 9.93 0.13 -28.86
C ILE A 4 9.00 -1.06 -28.59
N LYS A 5 8.93 -2.02 -29.51
CA LYS A 5 8.10 -3.20 -29.38
C LYS A 5 8.57 -4.14 -28.26
N ASP A 6 9.89 -4.25 -28.07
CA ASP A 6 10.49 -5.05 -27.00
C ASP A 6 10.29 -4.40 -25.62
N GLU A 7 10.38 -3.07 -25.54
CA GLU A 7 10.11 -2.31 -24.33
C GLU A 7 8.63 -2.42 -23.90
N LEU A 8 7.71 -2.26 -24.86
CA LEU A 8 6.28 -2.43 -24.61
C LEU A 8 5.94 -3.87 -24.17
N THR A 9 6.56 -4.87 -24.77
CA THR A 9 6.36 -6.28 -24.37
C THR A 9 6.90 -6.54 -22.97
N GLY A 10 8.03 -5.92 -22.60
CA GLY A 10 8.61 -6.02 -21.27
C GLY A 10 7.71 -5.41 -20.19
N ARG A 11 7.16 -4.22 -20.42
CA ARG A 11 6.22 -3.55 -19.51
C ARG A 11 4.93 -4.34 -19.32
N TYR A 12 4.35 -4.83 -20.39
CA TYR A 12 3.15 -5.66 -20.31
C TYR A 12 3.38 -6.95 -19.51
N ARG A 13 4.56 -7.56 -19.62
CA ARG A 13 4.95 -8.71 -18.80
C ARG A 13 5.03 -8.34 -17.32
N ALA A 14 5.58 -7.16 -16.99
CA ALA A 14 5.67 -6.67 -15.64
C ALA A 14 4.28 -6.43 -15.04
N ASP A 15 3.39 -5.74 -15.74
CA ASP A 15 2.01 -5.48 -15.27
C ASP A 15 1.27 -6.78 -14.97
N ARG A 16 1.42 -7.78 -15.84
CA ARG A 16 0.81 -9.10 -15.66
C ARG A 16 1.41 -9.85 -14.48
N LEU A 17 2.72 -9.77 -14.28
CA LEU A 17 3.37 -10.37 -13.11
C LEU A 17 2.89 -9.71 -11.81
N PHE A 18 2.84 -8.37 -11.75
CA PHE A 18 2.32 -7.64 -10.60
C PHE A 18 0.87 -7.99 -10.29
N PHE A 19 0.03 -8.16 -11.33
CA PHE A 19 -1.35 -8.60 -11.14
C PHE A 19 -1.44 -10.01 -10.56
N TRP A 20 -0.68 -10.99 -11.10
CA TRP A 20 -0.68 -12.36 -10.62
C TRP A 20 -0.13 -12.48 -9.21
N ILE A 21 1.02 -11.87 -8.95
CA ILE A 21 1.66 -11.85 -7.63
C ILE A 21 0.72 -11.16 -6.62
N GLY A 22 0.19 -9.99 -6.99
CA GLY A 22 -0.73 -9.25 -6.14
C GLY A 22 -1.97 -10.06 -5.77
N ARG A 23 -2.59 -10.75 -6.74
CA ARG A 23 -3.77 -11.57 -6.49
C ARG A 23 -3.52 -12.69 -5.47
N TRP A 24 -2.37 -13.37 -5.57
CA TRP A 24 -2.05 -14.47 -4.67
C TRP A 24 -1.60 -14.00 -3.28
N ILE A 25 -0.87 -12.89 -3.20
CA ILE A 25 -0.43 -12.29 -1.93
C ILE A 25 -1.62 -11.70 -1.17
N TRP A 26 -2.60 -11.14 -1.88
CA TRP A 26 -3.73 -10.46 -1.25
C TRP A 26 -4.63 -11.38 -0.43
N ILE A 27 -4.77 -12.64 -0.86
CA ILE A 27 -5.56 -13.64 -0.11
C ILE A 27 -4.99 -13.86 1.29
N PRO A 28 -3.71 -14.25 1.47
CA PRO A 28 -3.14 -14.44 2.81
C PRO A 28 -3.07 -13.12 3.60
N VAL A 29 -2.85 -11.99 2.95
CA VAL A 29 -2.86 -10.67 3.62
C VAL A 29 -4.24 -10.36 4.19
N CYS A 30 -5.31 -10.58 3.45
CA CYS A 30 -6.67 -10.37 3.93
C CYS A 30 -7.02 -11.35 5.07
N VAL A 31 -6.71 -12.63 4.91
CA VAL A 31 -6.97 -13.65 5.94
C VAL A 31 -6.20 -13.32 7.23
N PHE A 32 -4.92 -13.00 7.11
CA PHE A 32 -4.10 -12.61 8.25
C PHE A 32 -4.59 -11.30 8.87
N GLY A 33 -4.94 -10.30 8.06
CA GLY A 33 -5.44 -9.01 8.53
C GLY A 33 -6.76 -9.13 9.28
N ILE A 34 -7.70 -9.94 8.79
CA ILE A 34 -8.97 -10.20 9.46
C ILE A 34 -8.73 -10.97 10.77
N TRP A 35 -7.92 -12.03 10.72
CA TRP A 35 -7.55 -12.77 11.92
C TRP A 35 -6.89 -11.87 12.97
N PHE A 36 -5.96 -11.02 12.57
CA PHE A 36 -5.27 -10.08 13.46
C PHE A 36 -6.21 -9.01 14.02
N ALA A 37 -7.17 -8.50 13.22
CA ALA A 37 -8.12 -7.47 13.64
C ALA A 37 -9.16 -7.99 14.65
N TYR A 38 -9.60 -9.24 14.49
CA TYR A 38 -10.67 -9.82 15.31
C TYR A 38 -10.17 -10.82 16.33
N GLY A 39 -8.96 -11.38 16.17
CA GLY A 39 -8.33 -12.35 17.07
C GLY A 39 -7.60 -11.76 18.28
N GLY A 40 -7.77 -10.46 18.58
CA GLY A 40 -7.14 -9.84 19.77
C GLY A 40 -5.65 -9.49 19.59
N GLY A 41 -5.05 -9.79 18.45
CA GLY A 41 -3.59 -9.71 18.23
C GLY A 41 -2.94 -8.35 18.48
N PHE A 42 -3.70 -7.25 18.48
CA PHE A 42 -3.13 -5.93 18.75
C PHE A 42 -3.03 -5.60 20.24
N GLN A 43 -3.93 -6.15 21.07
CA GLN A 43 -3.91 -5.92 22.51
C GLN A 43 -2.74 -6.66 23.17
N ASP A 44 -2.43 -7.87 22.69
CA ASP A 44 -1.36 -8.70 23.22
C ASP A 44 0.04 -8.34 22.68
N TYR A 45 0.12 -7.82 21.45
CA TYR A 45 1.39 -7.57 20.75
C TYR A 45 1.70 -6.08 20.53
N GLY A 46 0.96 -5.17 21.16
CA GLY A 46 1.12 -3.72 20.95
C GLY A 46 2.53 -3.19 21.21
N GLU A 47 3.26 -3.78 22.15
CA GLU A 47 4.64 -3.43 22.48
C GLU A 47 5.66 -4.04 21.51
N VAL A 48 5.37 -5.22 20.93
CA VAL A 48 6.26 -5.92 20.00
C VAL A 48 6.43 -5.13 18.70
N PHE A 49 5.39 -4.38 18.30
CA PHE A 49 5.42 -3.52 17.13
C PHE A 49 5.93 -2.09 17.41
N ALA A 50 6.55 -1.87 18.58
CA ALA A 50 7.21 -0.60 18.87
C ALA A 50 8.33 -0.36 17.88
N CYS A 51 8.28 0.80 17.20
CA CYS A 51 9.23 1.13 16.14
C CYS A 51 10.63 1.28 16.72
N THR A 52 11.54 0.39 16.33
CA THR A 52 12.97 0.42 16.71
C THR A 52 13.62 1.74 16.32
N PHE A 53 13.27 2.30 15.14
CA PHE A 53 13.76 3.59 14.70
C PHE A 53 13.40 4.72 15.68
N LYS A 54 12.15 4.76 16.16
CA LYS A 54 11.71 5.76 17.16
C LYS A 54 12.43 5.58 18.50
N ARG A 55 12.77 4.35 18.88
CA ARG A 55 13.52 4.08 20.13
C ARG A 55 14.95 4.57 20.06
N ILE A 56 15.61 4.44 18.89
CA ILE A 56 17.02 4.81 18.69
C ILE A 56 17.17 6.30 18.41
N THR A 57 16.38 6.84 17.48
CA THR A 57 16.55 8.22 16.97
C THR A 57 15.69 9.25 17.69
N LYS A 58 14.69 8.83 18.47
CA LYS A 58 13.62 9.65 19.06
C LYS A 58 12.80 10.46 18.04
N LEU A 59 13.04 10.26 16.73
CA LEU A 59 12.32 10.92 15.64
C LEU A 59 11.14 10.06 15.18
N PRO A 60 10.07 10.67 14.65
CA PRO A 60 8.95 9.95 14.07
C PRO A 60 9.40 9.26 12.79
N CYS A 61 9.22 7.96 12.71
CA CYS A 61 9.44 7.19 11.50
C CYS A 61 8.29 7.42 10.51
N PRO A 62 8.53 7.56 9.20
CA PRO A 62 7.46 7.69 8.19
C PRO A 62 6.49 6.50 8.18
N GLY A 63 6.97 5.30 8.54
CA GLY A 63 6.16 4.09 8.65
C GLY A 63 5.44 3.92 10.00
N CYS A 64 5.73 4.76 11.01
CA CYS A 64 5.12 4.63 12.32
C CYS A 64 3.59 4.74 12.27
N GLY A 65 2.92 3.77 12.93
CA GLY A 65 1.47 3.68 12.92
C GLY A 65 0.90 2.85 11.77
N GLY A 66 1.75 2.34 10.84
CA GLY A 66 1.29 1.51 9.72
C GLY A 66 0.53 0.26 10.16
N THR A 67 1.07 -0.51 11.11
CA THR A 67 0.40 -1.71 11.64
C THR A 67 -0.93 -1.36 12.32
N ARG A 68 -0.95 -0.25 13.09
CA ARG A 68 -2.20 0.25 13.71
C ARG A 68 -3.21 0.69 12.66
N ALA A 69 -2.75 1.39 11.62
CA ALA A 69 -3.62 1.80 10.51
C ALA A 69 -4.23 0.59 9.80
N PHE A 70 -3.46 -0.47 9.54
CA PHE A 70 -3.99 -1.72 9.00
C PHE A 70 -5.03 -2.37 9.93
N TYR A 71 -4.76 -2.42 11.21
CA TYR A 71 -5.70 -2.95 12.20
C TYR A 71 -7.05 -2.23 12.15
N TYR A 72 -7.04 -0.89 12.20
CA TYR A 72 -8.27 -0.10 12.12
C TYR A 72 -8.95 -0.20 10.75
N LEU A 73 -8.17 -0.29 9.66
CA LEU A 73 -8.68 -0.48 8.32
C LEU A 73 -9.49 -1.78 8.19
N PHE A 74 -8.96 -2.90 8.71
CA PHE A 74 -9.67 -4.18 8.72
C PHE A 74 -10.89 -4.21 9.65
N ARG A 75 -10.94 -3.33 10.65
CA ARG A 75 -12.12 -3.10 11.49
C ARG A 75 -13.16 -2.19 10.85
N GLY A 76 -12.88 -1.61 9.70
CA GLY A 76 -13.77 -0.67 9.01
C GLY A 76 -13.68 0.77 9.52
N ASP A 77 -12.79 1.07 10.48
CA ASP A 77 -12.56 2.43 10.97
C ASP A 77 -11.53 3.15 10.11
N LEU A 78 -12.00 3.64 8.96
CA LEU A 78 -11.16 4.36 8.00
C LEU A 78 -10.61 5.67 8.58
N TRP A 79 -11.38 6.34 9.43
CA TRP A 79 -10.98 7.64 9.98
C TRP A 79 -9.77 7.52 10.90
N THR A 80 -9.83 6.56 11.81
CA THR A 80 -8.69 6.28 12.70
C THR A 80 -7.49 5.74 11.92
N SER A 81 -7.72 4.90 10.91
CA SER A 81 -6.66 4.41 10.02
C SER A 81 -5.92 5.56 9.31
N ILE A 82 -6.64 6.54 8.74
CA ILE A 82 -6.07 7.73 8.10
C ILE A 82 -5.26 8.55 9.10
N ARG A 83 -5.78 8.78 10.29
CA ARG A 83 -5.07 9.52 11.34
C ARG A 83 -3.78 8.84 11.78
N MET A 84 -3.76 7.52 11.83
CA MET A 84 -2.56 6.76 12.19
C MET A 84 -1.53 6.73 11.06
N ASN A 85 -1.96 6.41 9.83
CA ASN A 85 -1.06 6.38 8.68
C ASN A 85 -1.83 6.46 7.34
N VAL A 86 -1.82 7.64 6.74
CA VAL A 86 -2.45 7.89 5.43
C VAL A 86 -1.90 6.99 4.33
N THR A 87 -0.60 6.65 4.39
CA THR A 87 0.07 5.83 3.37
C THR A 87 -0.56 4.45 3.23
N VAL A 88 -1.05 3.86 4.32
CA VAL A 88 -1.71 2.55 4.30
C VAL A 88 -3.01 2.61 3.51
N VAL A 89 -3.85 3.59 3.80
CA VAL A 89 -5.13 3.77 3.09
C VAL A 89 -4.89 4.08 1.62
N TYR A 90 -3.94 4.98 1.32
CA TYR A 90 -3.54 5.28 -0.05
C TYR A 90 -3.04 4.03 -0.78
N GLY A 91 -2.16 3.24 -0.15
CA GLY A 91 -1.61 2.02 -0.75
C GLY A 91 -2.69 0.99 -1.10
N VAL A 92 -3.65 0.78 -0.20
CA VAL A 92 -4.79 -0.13 -0.45
C VAL A 92 -5.66 0.39 -1.59
N LEU A 93 -6.00 1.68 -1.61
CA LEU A 93 -6.80 2.28 -2.67
C LEU A 93 -6.07 2.25 -4.03
N ALA A 94 -4.79 2.58 -4.06
CA ALA A 94 -3.96 2.51 -5.26
C ALA A 94 -3.90 1.08 -5.81
N TYR A 95 -3.75 0.09 -4.92
CA TYR A 95 -3.74 -1.32 -5.30
C TYR A 95 -5.09 -1.77 -5.86
N LEU A 96 -6.21 -1.45 -5.21
CA LEU A 96 -7.55 -1.78 -5.68
C LEU A 96 -7.85 -1.12 -7.03
N HIS A 97 -7.44 0.14 -7.20
CA HIS A 97 -7.59 0.86 -8.46
C HIS A 97 -6.75 0.21 -9.59
N PHE A 98 -5.49 -0.14 -9.31
CA PHE A 98 -4.65 -0.86 -10.27
C PHE A 98 -5.26 -2.21 -10.68
N MET A 99 -5.69 -3.01 -9.71
CA MET A 99 -6.31 -4.31 -9.97
C MET A 99 -7.63 -4.17 -10.75
N GLY A 100 -8.44 -3.17 -10.41
CA GLY A 100 -9.68 -2.86 -11.12
C GLY A 100 -9.44 -2.45 -12.57
N LEU A 101 -8.49 -1.54 -12.82
CA LEU A 101 -8.12 -1.12 -14.17
C LEU A 101 -7.55 -2.28 -14.99
N PHE A 102 -6.65 -3.07 -14.42
CA PHE A 102 -6.07 -4.22 -15.11
C PHE A 102 -7.16 -5.22 -15.50
N THR A 103 -8.07 -5.56 -14.58
CA THR A 103 -9.20 -6.46 -14.83
C THR A 103 -10.11 -5.90 -15.92
N TYR A 104 -10.45 -4.61 -15.84
CA TYR A 104 -11.31 -3.94 -16.81
C TYR A 104 -10.72 -3.97 -18.22
N PHE A 105 -9.46 -3.55 -18.40
CA PHE A 105 -8.83 -3.51 -19.72
C PHE A 105 -8.53 -4.91 -20.27
N HIS A 106 -8.08 -5.83 -19.40
CA HIS A 106 -7.68 -7.16 -19.83
C HIS A 106 -8.86 -8.11 -20.10
N TYR A 107 -9.89 -8.10 -19.25
CA TYR A 107 -11.01 -9.04 -19.36
C TYR A 107 -12.23 -8.45 -20.05
N ILE A 108 -12.56 -7.16 -19.83
CA ILE A 108 -13.78 -6.57 -20.36
C ILE A 108 -13.52 -5.96 -21.74
N ARG A 109 -12.52 -5.11 -21.87
CA ARG A 109 -12.19 -4.47 -23.16
C ARG A 109 -11.32 -5.31 -24.09
N LYS A 110 -10.71 -6.38 -23.59
CA LYS A 110 -9.77 -7.24 -24.34
C LYS A 110 -8.62 -6.48 -25.00
N GLU A 111 -8.34 -5.28 -24.54
CA GLU A 111 -7.21 -4.45 -24.97
C GLU A 111 -5.92 -4.93 -24.25
N ARG A 112 -5.34 -6.02 -24.76
CA ARG A 112 -4.13 -6.64 -24.19
C ARG A 112 -2.88 -5.77 -24.24
N SER A 113 -2.89 -4.69 -25.04
CA SER A 113 -1.72 -3.83 -25.26
C SER A 113 -1.72 -2.56 -24.43
N ARG A 114 -2.75 -2.29 -23.63
CA ARG A 114 -2.82 -1.05 -22.85
C ARG A 114 -2.01 -1.18 -21.57
N GLU A 115 -0.97 -0.35 -21.49
CA GLU A 115 -0.11 -0.26 -20.31
C GLU A 115 -0.78 0.58 -19.22
N ILE A 116 -0.68 0.10 -17.99
CA ILE A 116 -1.07 0.88 -16.82
C ILE A 116 0.19 1.58 -16.31
N PRO A 117 0.20 2.91 -16.22
CA PRO A 117 1.40 3.65 -15.84
C PRO A 117 1.68 3.50 -14.33
N ILE A 118 2.33 2.41 -13.96
CA ILE A 118 2.72 2.08 -12.57
C ILE A 118 3.56 3.21 -11.93
N GLN A 119 4.28 3.96 -12.75
CA GLN A 119 5.13 5.08 -12.31
C GLN A 119 4.35 6.13 -11.51
N TYR A 120 3.11 6.44 -11.90
CA TYR A 120 2.29 7.42 -11.18
C TYR A 120 1.89 6.93 -9.79
N TYR A 121 1.68 5.63 -9.62
CA TYR A 121 1.40 5.04 -8.30
C TYR A 121 2.63 5.14 -7.39
N LEU A 122 3.84 4.90 -7.94
CA LEU A 122 5.09 5.02 -7.20
C LEU A 122 5.36 6.47 -6.78
N TYR A 123 5.21 7.43 -7.70
CA TYR A 123 5.36 8.86 -7.36
C TYR A 123 4.32 9.33 -6.36
N GLY A 124 3.06 8.91 -6.51
CA GLY A 124 2.00 9.20 -5.55
C GLY A 124 2.30 8.65 -4.17
N THR A 125 2.79 7.40 -4.08
CA THR A 125 3.18 6.79 -2.81
C THR A 125 4.33 7.55 -2.16
N ALA A 126 5.37 7.89 -2.92
CA ALA A 126 6.51 8.68 -2.42
C ALA A 126 6.05 10.05 -1.88
N PHE A 127 5.18 10.74 -2.62
CA PHE A 127 4.64 12.02 -2.22
C PHE A 127 3.84 11.94 -0.91
N VAL A 128 2.95 10.93 -0.78
CA VAL A 128 2.15 10.71 0.43
C VAL A 128 3.02 10.37 1.63
N VAL A 129 4.03 9.51 1.45
CA VAL A 129 4.98 9.12 2.53
C VAL A 129 5.76 10.32 3.02
N ILE A 130 6.33 11.11 2.11
CA ILE A 130 7.13 12.29 2.45
C ILE A 130 6.25 13.36 3.11
N GLY A 131 5.08 13.64 2.52
CA GLY A 131 4.14 14.63 3.06
C GLY A 131 3.68 14.28 4.47
N GLN A 132 3.30 13.04 4.70
CA GLN A 132 2.93 12.57 6.03
C GLN A 132 4.09 12.66 7.03
N TRP A 133 5.30 12.35 6.59
CA TRP A 133 6.48 12.44 7.45
C TRP A 133 6.78 13.88 7.87
N ILE A 134 6.71 14.83 6.93
CA ILE A 134 6.85 16.26 7.20
C ILE A 134 5.80 16.73 8.22
N VAL A 135 4.54 16.36 8.03
CA VAL A 135 3.46 16.71 8.98
C VAL A 135 3.75 16.17 10.38
N LYS A 136 4.20 14.92 10.49
CA LYS A 136 4.58 14.32 11.78
C LYS A 136 5.78 15.04 12.44
N LEU A 137 6.74 15.48 11.65
CA LEU A 137 7.87 16.29 12.16
C LEU A 137 7.38 17.64 12.71
N ILE A 138 6.57 18.36 11.96
CA ILE A 138 6.02 19.65 12.39
C ILE A 138 5.26 19.50 13.72
N LEU A 139 4.40 18.48 13.84
CA LEU A 139 3.61 18.23 15.06
C LEU A 139 4.44 17.88 16.30
N ILE A 140 5.70 17.50 16.14
CA ILE A 140 6.60 17.25 17.28
C ILE A 140 7.33 18.52 17.70
N PHE A 141 7.60 19.41 16.76
CA PHE A 141 8.31 20.66 17.03
C PHE A 141 7.39 21.83 17.40
N THR A 142 6.05 21.62 17.32
CA THR A 142 5.05 22.58 17.77
C THR A 142 4.50 22.20 19.14
#